data_86563700592172ef936697805a58261b
#
_entry.id   86563700592172ef936697805a58261b
#
_cell.length_a   1.000
_cell.length_b   1.000
_cell.length_c   1.000
_cell.angle_alpha   90.00
_cell.angle_beta   90.00
_cell.angle_gamma   90.00
#
_symmetry.space_group_name_H-M   'P 1'
#
loop_
_entity.id
_entity.type
_entity.pdbx_description
1 polymer ?
#
loop_
_entity_poly.entity_id
_entity_poly.type
_entity_poly.pdbx_seq_one_letter_code
_entity_poly.pdbx_strand_id
1 'polypeptide(L)'
;MAVMIPERPRTFDPASQEGLMFEALELLPDEYYVFHSFRIADVRNNRFSENETDFVIFNRNKGVICLEAKAGQVRYENGIWLYGSGIPMHNGGPFNQASSNKYRLMRYISDSNLSNILEKCKFFHGVWFPSISDDKLRSMTLPPEAAKELVLTKEALQNPEVYLNRIFALELSSRVETSLSELESKRLIREIFCPQFNVFPSASFDADLKKIVFHRLLREQAGILDFLDEQLTAAVNGA
;
A
#
# COMPACT_ATOMS: atom_id res chain seq x y z
N MET A 1 21.47 -4.10 7.04
CA MET A 1 20.37 -4.46 6.11
C MET A 1 19.16 -3.63 6.48
N ALA A 2 18.36 -3.24 5.49
CA ALA A 2 17.17 -2.46 5.71
C ALA A 2 16.16 -3.16 6.64
N VAL A 3 15.33 -2.37 7.30
CA VAL A 3 14.19 -2.89 8.08
C VAL A 3 13.02 -3.10 7.11
N MET A 4 12.73 -4.37 6.81
CA MET A 4 11.63 -4.75 5.92
C MET A 4 10.32 -4.90 6.71
N ILE A 5 9.20 -4.36 6.19
CA ILE A 5 7.88 -4.44 6.82
C ILE A 5 6.83 -4.81 5.76
N PRO A 6 6.22 -5.99 5.82
CA PRO A 6 6.52 -7.07 6.77
C PRO A 6 7.92 -7.65 6.57
N GLU A 7 8.49 -8.24 7.59
CA GLU A 7 9.84 -8.85 7.54
C GLU A 7 9.93 -9.92 6.44
N ARG A 8 8.86 -10.69 6.25
CA ARG A 8 8.71 -11.66 5.16
C ARG A 8 7.27 -11.70 4.70
N PRO A 9 6.97 -11.25 3.49
CA PRO A 9 5.65 -11.47 2.88
C PRO A 9 5.38 -12.98 2.72
N ARG A 10 4.12 -13.37 2.84
CA ARG A 10 3.77 -14.81 2.77
C ARG A 10 3.97 -15.39 1.36
N THR A 11 3.67 -14.61 0.34
CA THR A 11 3.77 -15.02 -1.06
C THR A 11 4.00 -13.79 -1.95
N PHE A 12 4.80 -13.98 -3.00
CA PHE A 12 4.90 -13.05 -4.11
C PHE A 12 4.27 -13.69 -5.36
N ASP A 13 3.63 -12.88 -6.19
CA ASP A 13 3.30 -13.30 -7.54
C ASP A 13 4.61 -13.38 -8.36
N PRO A 14 5.01 -14.56 -8.87
CA PRO A 14 6.23 -14.68 -9.67
C PRO A 14 6.23 -13.79 -10.91
N ALA A 15 5.05 -13.47 -11.46
CA ALA A 15 4.92 -12.64 -12.64
C ALA A 15 5.18 -11.16 -12.35
N SER A 16 4.96 -10.70 -11.11
CA SER A 16 5.24 -9.31 -10.71
C SER A 16 6.72 -9.02 -10.52
N GLN A 17 7.55 -10.04 -10.29
CA GLN A 17 8.97 -9.93 -9.90
C GLN A 17 9.21 -9.12 -8.62
N GLU A 18 8.16 -8.84 -7.84
CA GLU A 18 8.27 -8.08 -6.59
C GLU A 18 9.16 -8.79 -5.57
N GLY A 19 9.20 -10.13 -5.56
CA GLY A 19 10.09 -10.90 -4.72
C GLY A 19 11.56 -10.56 -4.94
N LEU A 20 11.99 -10.43 -6.19
CA LEU A 20 13.38 -10.03 -6.54
C LEU A 20 13.67 -8.60 -6.10
N MET A 21 12.71 -7.71 -6.25
CA MET A 21 12.84 -6.32 -5.81
C MET A 21 12.89 -6.22 -4.28
N PHE A 22 12.07 -7.02 -3.58
CA PHE A 22 12.08 -7.11 -2.13
C PHE A 22 13.45 -7.57 -1.61
N GLU A 23 13.99 -8.67 -2.16
CA GLU A 23 15.33 -9.19 -1.81
C GLU A 23 16.43 -8.14 -2.08
N ALA A 24 16.33 -7.41 -3.20
CA ALA A 24 17.29 -6.34 -3.49
C ALA A 24 17.19 -5.19 -2.48
N LEU A 25 15.99 -4.77 -2.10
CA LEU A 25 15.78 -3.69 -1.13
C LEU A 25 16.22 -4.10 0.30
N GLU A 26 16.16 -5.36 0.63
CA GLU A 26 16.67 -5.89 1.91
C GLU A 26 18.18 -5.63 2.08
N LEU A 27 18.93 -5.57 0.97
CA LEU A 27 20.38 -5.29 0.99
C LEU A 27 20.73 -3.83 1.29
N LEU A 28 19.77 -2.90 1.30
CA LEU A 28 20.02 -1.51 1.67
C LEU A 28 20.58 -1.41 3.10
N PRO A 29 21.31 -0.32 3.44
CA PRO A 29 21.76 -0.04 4.81
C PRO A 29 20.61 -0.03 5.83
N ASP A 30 20.97 -0.19 7.12
CA ASP A 30 20.03 -0.31 8.24
C ASP A 30 19.25 0.98 8.58
N GLU A 31 19.67 2.10 8.02
CA GLU A 31 18.97 3.38 8.09
C GLU A 31 17.71 3.46 7.18
N TYR A 32 17.50 2.44 6.31
CA TYR A 32 16.32 2.37 5.46
C TYR A 32 15.23 1.49 6.07
N TYR A 33 14.00 1.98 5.93
CA TYR A 33 12.77 1.23 6.21
C TYR A 33 12.03 1.02 4.90
N VAL A 34 11.64 -0.20 4.63
CA VAL A 34 10.94 -0.58 3.39
C VAL A 34 9.60 -1.22 3.76
N PHE A 35 8.52 -0.59 3.33
CA PHE A 35 7.16 -1.07 3.52
C PHE A 35 6.66 -1.64 2.19
N HIS A 36 6.38 -2.92 2.16
CA HIS A 36 5.85 -3.61 0.99
C HIS A 36 4.34 -3.71 1.04
N SER A 37 3.68 -3.54 -0.12
CA SER A 37 2.20 -3.57 -0.24
C SER A 37 1.51 -2.59 0.72
N PHE A 38 1.99 -1.35 0.76
CA PHE A 38 1.45 -0.34 1.67
C PHE A 38 0.11 0.18 1.18
N ARG A 39 -0.95 -0.03 1.98
CA ARG A 39 -2.32 0.30 1.61
C ARG A 39 -2.87 1.47 2.39
N ILE A 40 -3.54 2.37 1.71
CA ILE A 40 -4.31 3.46 2.30
C ILE A 40 -5.76 3.33 1.84
N ALA A 41 -6.66 3.15 2.81
CA ALA A 41 -8.10 3.25 2.61
C ALA A 41 -8.58 4.65 3.01
N ASP A 42 -9.38 5.29 2.18
CA ASP A 42 -9.92 6.63 2.41
C ASP A 42 -11.43 6.66 2.14
N VAL A 43 -12.18 7.28 3.05
CA VAL A 43 -13.63 7.47 2.89
C VAL A 43 -13.93 8.97 2.97
N ARG A 44 -14.26 9.58 1.83
CA ARG A 44 -14.60 11.01 1.75
C ARG A 44 -15.91 11.20 1.00
N ASN A 45 -16.75 12.06 1.53
CA ASN A 45 -18.05 12.37 0.92
C ASN A 45 -18.84 11.11 0.54
N ASN A 46 -18.82 10.11 1.43
CA ASN A 46 -19.46 8.80 1.26
C ASN A 46 -18.87 7.97 0.09
N ARG A 47 -17.67 8.29 -0.41
CA ARG A 47 -16.95 7.54 -1.43
C ARG A 47 -15.76 6.83 -0.81
N PHE A 48 -15.75 5.51 -0.95
CA PHE A 48 -14.63 4.68 -0.56
C PHE A 48 -13.59 4.62 -1.68
N SER A 49 -12.33 4.74 -1.33
CA SER A 49 -11.21 4.49 -2.23
C SER A 49 -10.08 3.79 -1.49
N GLU A 50 -9.48 2.82 -2.11
CA GLU A 50 -8.32 2.09 -1.62
C GLU A 50 -7.22 2.12 -2.67
N ASN A 51 -5.99 2.32 -2.23
CA ASN A 51 -4.81 2.26 -3.09
C ASN A 51 -3.71 1.49 -2.37
N GLU A 52 -2.97 0.72 -3.16
CA GLU A 52 -1.77 0.03 -2.76
C GLU A 52 -0.56 0.69 -3.41
N THR A 53 0.53 0.83 -2.65
CA THR A 53 1.85 1.22 -3.13
C THR A 53 2.74 0.01 -2.98
N ASP A 54 3.36 -0.46 -4.06
CA ASP A 54 4.14 -1.70 -4.05
C ASP A 54 5.27 -1.61 -3.02
N PHE A 55 6.01 -0.50 -3.01
CA PHE A 55 7.02 -0.23 -1.98
C PHE A 55 6.97 1.23 -1.54
N VAL A 56 6.96 1.47 -0.23
CA VAL A 56 7.28 2.78 0.36
C VAL A 56 8.63 2.66 1.03
N ILE A 57 9.58 3.50 0.63
CA ILE A 57 10.95 3.48 1.12
C ILE A 57 11.17 4.76 1.92
N PHE A 58 11.56 4.62 3.18
CA PHE A 58 11.83 5.72 4.08
C PHE A 58 13.27 5.70 4.56
N ASN A 59 13.92 6.85 4.49
CA ASN A 59 15.20 7.12 5.13
C ASN A 59 15.10 8.46 5.86
N ARG A 60 15.43 8.49 7.15
CA ARG A 60 15.28 9.66 8.01
C ARG A 60 15.98 10.92 7.46
N ASN A 61 17.13 10.74 6.82
CA ASN A 61 17.97 11.83 6.35
C ASN A 61 17.68 12.23 4.89
N LYS A 62 16.97 11.37 4.13
CA LYS A 62 16.76 11.55 2.69
C LYS A 62 15.30 11.81 2.33
N GLY A 63 14.35 11.20 3.06
CA GLY A 63 12.91 11.37 2.81
C GLY A 63 12.17 10.07 2.53
N VAL A 64 11.08 10.17 1.78
CA VAL A 64 10.19 9.06 1.42
C VAL A 64 10.09 8.92 -0.10
N ILE A 65 10.15 7.69 -0.60
CA ILE A 65 9.87 7.35 -2.01
C ILE A 65 8.68 6.38 -2.04
N CYS A 66 7.63 6.71 -2.80
CA CYS A 66 6.58 5.77 -3.20
C CYS A 66 6.99 5.14 -4.54
N LEU A 67 7.22 3.85 -4.56
CA LEU A 67 7.74 3.13 -5.72
C LEU A 67 6.68 2.18 -6.26
N GLU A 68 6.42 2.27 -7.55
CA GLU A 68 5.54 1.38 -8.31
C GLU A 68 6.38 0.39 -9.11
N ALA A 69 6.04 -0.89 -9.03
CA ALA A 69 6.72 -1.97 -9.74
C ALA A 69 5.94 -2.38 -10.99
N LYS A 70 6.63 -2.48 -12.12
CA LYS A 70 6.02 -2.97 -13.37
C LYS A 70 6.95 -3.95 -14.06
N ALA A 71 6.74 -5.23 -13.78
CA ALA A 71 7.44 -6.31 -14.46
C ALA A 71 6.89 -6.57 -15.87
N GLY A 72 7.68 -7.27 -16.67
CA GLY A 72 7.30 -7.69 -18.00
C GLY A 72 7.36 -6.60 -19.05
N GLN A 73 6.62 -6.81 -20.13
CA GLN A 73 6.60 -5.89 -21.26
C GLN A 73 5.62 -4.75 -21.01
N VAL A 74 6.12 -3.53 -21.15
CA VAL A 74 5.35 -2.29 -21.01
C VAL A 74 5.55 -1.45 -22.26
N ARG A 75 4.50 -0.81 -22.76
CA ARG A 75 4.52 0.08 -23.92
C ARG A 75 3.80 1.38 -23.64
N TYR A 76 4.26 2.45 -24.29
CA TYR A 76 3.57 3.73 -24.31
C TYR A 76 3.29 4.09 -25.76
N GLU A 77 2.03 4.13 -26.16
CA GLU A 77 1.59 4.39 -27.52
C GLU A 77 0.38 5.31 -27.53
N ASN A 78 0.39 6.31 -28.39
CA ASN A 78 -0.73 7.26 -28.55
C ASN A 78 -1.20 7.93 -27.22
N GLY A 79 -0.23 8.21 -26.32
CA GLY A 79 -0.56 8.83 -25.04
C GLY A 79 -1.06 7.87 -23.97
N ILE A 80 -0.99 6.55 -24.19
CA ILE A 80 -1.55 5.53 -23.29
C ILE A 80 -0.50 4.50 -22.94
N TRP A 81 -0.40 4.15 -21.65
CA TRP A 81 0.39 3.03 -21.17
C TRP A 81 -0.36 1.71 -21.38
N LEU A 82 0.33 0.74 -21.95
CA LEU A 82 -0.20 -0.58 -22.29
C LEU A 82 0.64 -1.68 -21.64
N TYR A 83 -0.01 -2.73 -21.17
CA TYR A 83 0.66 -4.00 -20.88
C TYR A 83 1.14 -4.67 -22.16
N GLY A 84 2.05 -5.65 -22.06
CA GLY A 84 2.52 -6.44 -23.19
C GLY A 84 1.38 -7.07 -24.02
N SER A 85 0.27 -7.40 -23.38
CA SER A 85 -0.97 -7.89 -24.01
C SER A 85 -1.69 -6.85 -24.88
N GLY A 86 -1.31 -5.57 -24.83
CA GLY A 86 -2.00 -4.47 -25.49
C GLY A 86 -3.18 -3.88 -24.73
N ILE A 87 -3.46 -4.37 -23.52
CA ILE A 87 -4.52 -3.84 -22.65
C ILE A 87 -4.03 -2.53 -22.01
N PRO A 88 -4.84 -1.46 -22.00
CA PRO A 88 -4.50 -0.21 -21.32
C PRO A 88 -4.27 -0.43 -19.81
N MET A 89 -3.26 0.23 -19.28
CA MET A 89 -2.99 0.21 -17.85
C MET A 89 -4.02 1.06 -17.09
N HIS A 90 -4.39 0.59 -15.91
CA HIS A 90 -5.26 1.35 -15.02
C HIS A 90 -4.62 2.65 -14.55
N ASN A 91 -5.46 3.59 -14.13
CA ASN A 91 -5.04 4.85 -13.50
C ASN A 91 -4.01 5.67 -14.31
N GLY A 92 -4.03 5.60 -15.64
CA GLY A 92 -3.15 6.41 -16.49
C GLY A 92 -1.69 5.96 -16.53
N GLY A 93 -1.40 4.74 -16.06
CA GLY A 93 -0.05 4.16 -16.15
C GLY A 93 0.78 4.29 -14.88
N PRO A 94 2.03 3.74 -14.90
CA PRO A 94 2.80 3.52 -13.68
C PRO A 94 3.26 4.81 -13.00
N PHE A 95 3.63 5.84 -13.77
CA PHE A 95 4.07 7.12 -13.19
C PHE A 95 2.92 7.87 -12.51
N ASN A 96 1.74 7.83 -13.11
CA ASN A 96 0.55 8.43 -12.50
C ASN A 96 0.12 7.65 -11.24
N GLN A 97 0.25 6.31 -11.24
CA GLN A 97 0.01 5.49 -10.06
C GLN A 97 0.97 5.87 -8.94
N ALA A 98 2.28 5.85 -9.18
CA ALA A 98 3.30 6.18 -8.20
C ALA A 98 3.15 7.62 -7.66
N SER A 99 2.89 8.60 -8.54
CA SER A 99 2.64 9.99 -8.15
C SER A 99 1.37 10.13 -7.31
N SER A 100 0.28 9.48 -7.72
CA SER A 100 -0.99 9.49 -6.99
C SER A 100 -0.86 8.88 -5.61
N ASN A 101 -0.12 7.78 -5.48
CA ASN A 101 0.17 7.12 -4.22
C ASN A 101 0.98 8.04 -3.28
N LYS A 102 1.99 8.73 -3.81
CA LYS A 102 2.76 9.74 -3.05
C LYS A 102 1.84 10.85 -2.50
N TYR A 103 1.00 11.45 -3.33
CA TYR A 103 0.10 12.51 -2.88
C TYR A 103 -0.97 12.01 -1.91
N ARG A 104 -1.42 10.77 -2.06
CA ARG A 104 -2.34 10.15 -1.11
C ARG A 104 -1.68 9.92 0.24
N LEU A 105 -0.44 9.44 0.27
CA LEU A 105 0.34 9.32 1.51
C LEU A 105 0.55 10.69 2.18
N MET A 106 0.96 11.70 1.42
CA MET A 106 1.13 13.06 1.96
C MET A 106 -0.18 13.59 2.56
N ARG A 107 -1.31 13.34 1.91
CA ARG A 107 -2.63 13.72 2.41
C ARG A 107 -2.98 12.97 3.69
N TYR A 108 -2.73 11.66 3.73
CA TYR A 108 -2.95 10.86 4.93
C TYR A 108 -2.15 11.38 6.12
N ILE A 109 -0.90 11.78 5.90
CA ILE A 109 -0.06 12.43 6.92
C ILE A 109 -0.64 13.82 7.29
N SER A 110 -1.09 14.61 6.31
CA SER A 110 -1.70 15.92 6.55
C SER A 110 -2.93 15.87 7.45
N ASP A 111 -3.73 14.81 7.30
CA ASP A 111 -4.95 14.60 8.10
C ASP A 111 -4.64 14.01 9.49
N SER A 112 -3.39 13.70 9.79
CA SER A 112 -2.91 13.13 11.06
C SER A 112 -2.32 14.19 11.99
N ASN A 113 -1.96 13.76 13.20
CA ASN A 113 -1.21 14.59 14.18
C ASN A 113 0.26 14.82 13.79
N LEU A 114 0.66 14.41 12.59
CA LEU A 114 2.03 14.50 12.07
C LEU A 114 2.12 15.39 10.82
N SER A 115 1.13 16.27 10.61
CA SER A 115 1.09 17.17 9.44
C SER A 115 2.34 18.03 9.28
N ASN A 116 3.00 18.40 10.39
CA ASN A 116 4.24 19.16 10.40
C ASN A 116 5.42 18.44 9.73
N ILE A 117 5.36 17.11 9.56
CA ILE A 117 6.39 16.32 8.87
C ILE A 117 6.47 16.69 7.39
N LEU A 118 5.37 17.12 6.78
CA LEU A 118 5.34 17.54 5.37
C LEU A 118 6.25 18.75 5.07
N GLU A 119 6.54 19.58 6.06
CA GLU A 119 7.45 20.72 5.94
C GLU A 119 8.92 20.35 6.18
N LYS A 120 9.18 19.13 6.69
CA LYS A 120 10.50 18.65 7.12
C LYS A 120 10.93 17.37 6.46
N CYS A 121 10.20 16.89 5.45
CA CYS A 121 10.49 15.64 4.79
C CYS A 121 10.18 15.73 3.30
N LYS A 122 11.13 15.32 2.47
CA LYS A 122 10.94 15.18 1.02
C LYS A 122 10.11 13.95 0.71
N PHE A 123 9.18 14.09 -0.24
CA PHE A 123 8.36 12.99 -0.74
C PHE A 123 8.53 12.87 -2.25
N PHE A 124 8.97 11.71 -2.68
CA PHE A 124 9.21 11.39 -4.08
C PHE A 124 8.35 10.21 -4.53
N HIS A 125 8.36 9.98 -5.82
CA HIS A 125 7.84 8.76 -6.42
C HIS A 125 8.82 8.24 -7.46
N GLY A 126 8.70 6.98 -7.82
CA GLY A 126 9.50 6.35 -8.86
C GLY A 126 8.80 5.12 -9.41
N VAL A 127 9.31 4.62 -10.52
CA VAL A 127 8.82 3.40 -11.15
C VAL A 127 9.98 2.44 -11.37
N TRP A 128 9.78 1.19 -10.98
CA TRP A 128 10.77 0.15 -11.18
C TRP A 128 10.36 -0.80 -12.31
N PHE A 129 11.16 -0.84 -13.36
CA PHE A 129 11.03 -1.79 -14.45
C PHE A 129 12.15 -2.85 -14.38
N PRO A 130 11.98 -3.93 -13.61
CA PRO A 130 13.03 -4.93 -13.37
C PRO A 130 13.42 -5.73 -14.61
N SER A 131 12.63 -5.63 -15.67
CA SER A 131 12.89 -6.32 -16.96
C SER A 131 13.58 -5.44 -18.01
N ILE A 132 13.86 -4.17 -17.70
CA ILE A 132 14.47 -3.21 -18.64
C ILE A 132 15.86 -2.85 -18.15
N SER A 133 16.90 -2.97 -19.02
CA SER A 133 18.26 -2.55 -18.68
C SER A 133 18.45 -1.04 -18.85
N ASP A 134 19.49 -0.51 -18.18
CA ASP A 134 19.90 0.89 -18.32
C ASP A 134 20.23 1.27 -19.77
N ASP A 135 20.90 0.39 -20.52
CA ASP A 135 21.23 0.63 -21.92
C ASP A 135 19.97 0.74 -22.76
N LYS A 136 18.99 -0.12 -22.48
CA LYS A 136 17.70 -0.06 -23.16
C LYS A 136 16.98 1.25 -22.83
N LEU A 137 16.93 1.62 -21.56
CA LEU A 137 16.31 2.87 -21.12
C LEU A 137 16.96 4.09 -21.77
N ARG A 138 18.29 4.12 -21.87
CA ARG A 138 19.04 5.21 -22.51
C ARG A 138 18.71 5.37 -24.00
N SER A 139 18.42 4.28 -24.69
CA SER A 139 18.07 4.26 -26.11
C SER A 139 16.61 4.62 -26.42
N MET A 140 15.75 4.72 -25.37
CA MET A 140 14.33 4.97 -25.54
C MET A 140 13.99 6.46 -25.40
N THR A 141 12.99 6.90 -26.16
CA THR A 141 12.29 8.15 -25.89
C THR A 141 11.21 7.89 -24.88
N LEU A 142 11.32 8.49 -23.70
CA LEU A 142 10.34 8.35 -22.63
C LEU A 142 9.20 9.34 -22.81
N PRO A 143 7.99 9.00 -22.31
CA PRO A 143 6.89 9.96 -22.22
C PRO A 143 7.26 11.15 -21.32
N PRO A 144 6.60 12.32 -21.49
CA PRO A 144 6.93 13.52 -20.72
C PRO A 144 6.85 13.34 -19.18
N GLU A 145 6.02 12.43 -18.70
CA GLU A 145 5.84 12.11 -17.28
C GLU A 145 6.91 11.16 -16.72
N ALA A 146 7.68 10.51 -17.60
CA ALA A 146 8.67 9.51 -17.26
C ALA A 146 10.08 10.09 -17.29
N ALA A 147 10.42 10.93 -16.31
CA ALA A 147 11.78 11.41 -16.14
C ALA A 147 12.73 10.22 -15.85
N LYS A 148 13.89 10.17 -16.50
CA LYS A 148 14.87 9.07 -16.35
C LYS A 148 15.35 8.88 -14.92
N GLU A 149 15.40 9.96 -14.18
CA GLU A 149 15.81 10.00 -12.78
C GLU A 149 14.83 9.23 -11.87
N LEU A 150 13.55 9.14 -12.27
CA LEU A 150 12.49 8.45 -11.53
C LEU A 150 12.37 6.96 -11.88
N VAL A 151 13.21 6.46 -12.80
CA VAL A 151 13.13 5.07 -13.28
C VAL A 151 14.24 4.22 -12.65
N LEU A 152 13.84 3.12 -12.01
CA LEU A 152 14.74 2.04 -11.61
C LEU A 152 14.65 0.93 -12.69
N THR A 153 15.80 0.39 -13.03
CA THR A 153 15.95 -0.64 -14.07
C THR A 153 16.37 -1.97 -13.48
N LYS A 154 16.67 -2.94 -14.32
CA LYS A 154 17.15 -4.27 -13.92
C LYS A 154 18.42 -4.19 -13.04
N GLU A 155 19.32 -3.26 -13.34
CA GLU A 155 20.57 -3.07 -12.62
C GLU A 155 20.33 -2.63 -11.15
N ALA A 156 19.20 -2.01 -10.87
CA ALA A 156 18.78 -1.70 -9.49
C ALA A 156 18.54 -2.95 -8.62
N LEU A 157 18.33 -4.13 -9.20
CA LEU A 157 18.26 -5.39 -8.46
C LEU A 157 19.61 -5.74 -7.79
N GLN A 158 20.73 -5.27 -8.34
CA GLN A 158 22.04 -5.51 -7.77
C GLN A 158 22.50 -4.36 -6.87
N ASN A 159 22.08 -3.14 -7.17
CA ASN A 159 22.50 -1.95 -6.43
C ASN A 159 21.37 -0.92 -6.30
N PRO A 160 20.31 -1.23 -5.52
CA PRO A 160 19.15 -0.37 -5.40
C PRO A 160 19.47 1.00 -4.81
N GLU A 161 20.46 1.08 -3.92
CA GLU A 161 20.81 2.33 -3.25
C GLU A 161 21.24 3.43 -4.23
N VAL A 162 21.99 3.08 -5.28
CA VAL A 162 22.43 4.05 -6.28
C VAL A 162 21.24 4.72 -6.98
N TYR A 163 20.23 3.94 -7.32
CA TYR A 163 19.02 4.43 -7.99
C TYR A 163 18.14 5.24 -7.04
N LEU A 164 17.97 4.79 -5.82
CA LEU A 164 17.22 5.53 -4.80
C LEU A 164 17.89 6.86 -4.45
N ASN A 165 19.21 6.86 -4.31
CA ASN A 165 19.97 8.09 -4.05
C ASN A 165 19.84 9.10 -5.18
N ARG A 166 19.74 8.68 -6.44
CA ARG A 166 19.46 9.56 -7.57
C ARG A 166 18.11 10.26 -7.44
N ILE A 167 17.07 9.55 -6.98
CA ILE A 167 15.75 10.14 -6.71
C ILE A 167 15.80 11.09 -5.50
N PHE A 168 16.44 10.68 -4.41
CA PHE A 168 16.56 11.51 -3.20
C PHE A 168 17.37 12.79 -3.42
N ALA A 169 18.29 12.80 -4.39
CA ALA A 169 19.10 13.96 -4.76
C ALA A 169 18.34 15.02 -5.55
N LEU A 170 17.13 14.72 -6.02
CA LEU A 170 16.31 15.70 -6.74
C LEU A 170 15.86 16.83 -5.82
N GLU A 171 15.89 18.06 -6.34
CA GLU A 171 15.35 19.21 -5.67
C GLU A 171 13.83 19.32 -5.91
N LEU A 172 13.08 19.57 -4.84
CA LEU A 172 11.66 19.84 -4.94
C LEU A 172 11.41 21.34 -5.15
N SER A 173 10.43 21.68 -5.96
CA SER A 173 10.01 23.08 -6.16
C SER A 173 9.54 23.76 -4.83
N SER A 174 9.08 22.98 -3.87
CA SER A 174 8.73 23.43 -2.52
C SER A 174 9.93 23.81 -1.64
N ARG A 175 11.17 23.52 -2.09
CA ARG A 175 12.41 23.75 -1.33
C ARG A 175 12.44 23.12 0.07
N VAL A 176 11.66 22.07 0.28
CA VAL A 176 11.69 21.28 1.52
C VAL A 176 12.99 20.50 1.58
N GLU A 177 13.70 20.56 2.70
CA GLU A 177 14.84 19.70 2.99
C GLU A 177 14.47 18.70 4.09
N THR A 178 14.98 17.46 3.98
CA THR A 178 14.70 16.45 4.98
C THR A 178 15.52 16.71 6.24
N SER A 179 14.83 16.96 7.36
CA SER A 179 15.43 17.34 8.65
C SER A 179 14.65 16.74 9.83
N LEU A 180 14.28 15.46 9.73
CA LEU A 180 13.50 14.79 10.77
C LEU A 180 14.38 14.44 11.97
N SER A 181 13.91 14.79 13.17
CA SER A 181 14.47 14.28 14.41
C SER A 181 14.23 12.77 14.54
N GLU A 182 14.98 12.12 15.43
CA GLU A 182 14.78 10.71 15.71
C GLU A 182 13.37 10.41 16.24
N LEU A 183 12.84 11.30 17.07
CA LEU A 183 11.48 11.16 17.60
C LEU A 183 10.42 11.27 16.51
N GLU A 184 10.53 12.27 15.62
CA GLU A 184 9.61 12.45 14.49
C GLU A 184 9.65 11.24 13.54
N SER A 185 10.83 10.71 13.29
CA SER A 185 11.00 9.49 12.48
C SER A 185 10.35 8.26 13.10
N LYS A 186 10.57 8.06 14.41
CA LYS A 186 9.92 6.97 15.15
C LYS A 186 8.40 7.10 15.17
N ARG A 187 7.89 8.33 15.32
CA ARG A 187 6.45 8.59 15.26
C ARG A 187 5.89 8.35 13.86
N LEU A 188 6.56 8.81 12.82
CA LEU A 188 6.15 8.56 11.43
C LEU A 188 6.04 7.05 11.14
N ILE A 189 7.02 6.26 11.58
CA ILE A 189 6.99 4.80 11.42
C ILE A 189 5.81 4.20 12.20
N ARG A 190 5.67 4.54 13.48
CA ARG A 190 4.70 3.89 14.37
C ARG A 190 3.26 4.33 14.16
N GLU A 191 3.02 5.58 13.76
CA GLU A 191 1.67 6.15 13.66
C GLU A 191 1.13 6.11 12.22
N ILE A 192 2.03 6.12 11.20
CA ILE A 192 1.65 6.19 9.78
C ILE A 192 1.95 4.87 9.06
N PHE A 193 3.23 4.45 9.06
CA PHE A 193 3.65 3.34 8.21
C PHE A 193 3.38 1.97 8.82
N CYS A 194 3.50 1.82 10.13
CA CYS A 194 3.34 0.53 10.82
C CYS A 194 2.61 0.70 12.17
N PRO A 195 1.36 1.21 12.15
CA PRO A 195 0.59 1.35 13.39
C PRO A 195 0.28 -0.03 13.98
N GLN A 196 0.35 -0.11 15.32
CA GLN A 196 -0.07 -1.31 16.04
C GLN A 196 -1.54 -1.15 16.43
N PHE A 197 -2.36 -2.11 16.05
CA PHE A 197 -3.76 -2.17 16.39
C PHE A 197 -4.08 -3.49 17.07
N ASN A 198 -4.54 -3.40 18.32
CA ASN A 198 -4.89 -4.56 19.12
C ASN A 198 -6.36 -4.45 19.56
N VAL A 199 -7.14 -5.47 19.27
CA VAL A 199 -8.52 -5.58 19.75
C VAL A 199 -8.57 -6.63 20.85
N PHE A 200 -8.95 -6.20 22.03
CA PHE A 200 -9.20 -7.11 23.15
C PHE A 200 -10.70 -7.17 23.39
N PRO A 201 -11.28 -8.37 23.54
CA PRO A 201 -12.66 -8.51 23.98
C PRO A 201 -12.89 -7.77 25.30
N SER A 202 -14.01 -7.08 25.45
CA SER A 202 -14.38 -6.48 26.73
C SER A 202 -14.53 -7.56 27.81
N ALA A 203 -14.33 -7.20 29.08
CA ALA A 203 -14.51 -8.15 30.19
C ALA A 203 -15.91 -8.74 30.23
N SER A 204 -16.94 -8.05 29.69
CA SER A 204 -18.31 -8.52 29.56
C SER A 204 -18.60 -9.34 28.31
N PHE A 205 -17.65 -9.43 27.36
CA PHE A 205 -17.87 -10.02 26.03
C PHE A 205 -18.48 -11.43 26.10
N ASP A 206 -17.91 -12.31 26.93
CA ASP A 206 -18.41 -13.69 27.08
C ASP A 206 -19.84 -13.74 27.67
N ALA A 207 -20.16 -12.84 28.58
CA ALA A 207 -21.50 -12.73 29.16
C ALA A 207 -22.50 -12.20 28.14
N ASP A 208 -22.11 -11.20 27.35
CA ASP A 208 -22.95 -10.61 26.31
C ASP A 208 -23.16 -11.60 25.15
N LEU A 209 -22.11 -12.34 24.75
CA LEU A 209 -22.22 -13.40 23.76
C LEU A 209 -23.18 -14.51 24.22
N LYS A 210 -23.08 -14.96 25.48
CA LYS A 210 -23.99 -15.97 26.05
C LYS A 210 -25.43 -15.48 26.02
N LYS A 211 -25.70 -14.22 26.35
CA LYS A 211 -27.03 -13.63 26.24
C LYS A 211 -27.56 -13.64 24.80
N ILE A 212 -26.74 -13.22 23.85
CA ILE A 212 -27.13 -13.20 22.43
C ILE A 212 -27.47 -14.61 21.94
N VAL A 213 -26.64 -15.60 22.25
CA VAL A 213 -26.86 -16.99 21.87
C VAL A 213 -28.12 -17.54 22.55
N PHE A 214 -28.31 -17.27 23.84
CA PHE A 214 -29.50 -17.69 24.58
C PHE A 214 -30.79 -17.09 24.00
N HIS A 215 -30.82 -15.79 23.70
CA HIS A 215 -31.96 -15.15 23.05
C HIS A 215 -32.26 -15.69 21.65
N ARG A 216 -31.23 -16.09 20.92
CA ARG A 216 -31.39 -16.74 19.62
C ARG A 216 -32.02 -18.10 19.75
N LEU A 217 -31.53 -18.94 20.66
CA LEU A 217 -32.08 -20.27 20.94
C LEU A 217 -33.55 -20.20 21.41
N LEU A 218 -33.88 -19.24 22.28
CA LEU A 218 -35.29 -19.05 22.72
C LEU A 218 -36.21 -18.68 21.56
N ARG A 219 -35.73 -17.84 20.62
CA ARG A 219 -36.54 -17.50 19.42
C ARG A 219 -36.74 -18.70 18.51
N GLU A 220 -35.70 -19.51 18.31
CA GLU A 220 -35.79 -20.73 17.51
C GLU A 220 -36.76 -21.75 18.15
N GLN A 221 -36.72 -21.90 19.46
CA GLN A 221 -37.67 -22.78 20.21
C GLN A 221 -39.11 -22.27 20.14
N ALA A 222 -39.31 -20.96 20.27
CA ALA A 222 -40.65 -20.37 20.11
C ALA A 222 -41.21 -20.61 18.70
N GLY A 223 -40.41 -20.42 17.66
CA GLY A 223 -40.83 -20.70 16.28
C GLY A 223 -41.19 -22.18 16.02
N ILE A 224 -40.52 -23.11 16.69
CA ILE A 224 -40.87 -24.54 16.63
C ILE A 224 -42.22 -24.79 17.34
N LEU A 225 -42.46 -24.17 18.49
CA LEU A 225 -43.72 -24.30 19.21
C LEU A 225 -44.89 -23.71 18.40
N ASP A 226 -44.71 -22.55 17.81
CA ASP A 226 -45.69 -21.90 16.94
C ASP A 226 -46.03 -22.81 15.74
N PHE A 227 -45.02 -23.39 15.08
CA PHE A 227 -45.21 -24.33 13.98
C PHE A 227 -46.01 -25.58 14.42
N LEU A 228 -45.68 -26.15 15.58
CA LEU A 228 -46.39 -27.33 16.11
C LEU A 228 -47.84 -27.01 16.44
N ASP A 229 -48.12 -25.84 16.98
CA ASP A 229 -49.46 -25.38 17.31
C ASP A 229 -50.31 -25.17 16.04
N GLU A 230 -49.74 -24.61 15.00
CA GLU A 230 -50.36 -24.50 13.67
C GLU A 230 -50.72 -25.88 13.09
N GLN A 231 -49.78 -26.85 13.18
CA GLN A 231 -50.03 -28.21 12.67
C GLN A 231 -51.11 -28.93 13.45
N LEU A 232 -51.12 -28.79 14.77
CA LEU A 232 -52.16 -29.36 15.65
C LEU A 232 -53.53 -28.76 15.36
N THR A 233 -53.59 -27.44 15.21
CA THR A 233 -54.81 -26.72 14.86
C THR A 233 -55.36 -27.15 13.50
N ALA A 234 -54.50 -27.33 12.51
CA ALA A 234 -54.89 -27.81 11.19
C ALA A 234 -55.41 -29.26 11.24
N ALA A 235 -54.78 -30.13 12.04
CA ALA A 235 -55.22 -31.51 12.22
C ALA A 235 -56.58 -31.64 12.94
N VAL A 236 -56.86 -30.76 13.88
CA VAL A 236 -58.15 -30.74 14.60
C VAL A 236 -59.29 -30.20 13.74
N ASN A 237 -59.03 -29.20 12.91
CA ASN A 237 -60.04 -28.59 12.03
C ASN A 237 -60.25 -29.35 10.71
N GLY A 238 -59.42 -30.32 10.37
CA GLY A 238 -59.52 -31.16 9.19
C GLY A 238 -60.10 -32.54 9.40
N ALA A 239 -60.51 -32.88 10.66
CA ALA A 239 -61.20 -34.08 11.05
C ALA A 239 -62.70 -33.76 11.28
#